data_0f393556cdae137d39c4cb4746a6a202
#
_entry.id   0f393556cdae137d39c4cb4746a6a202
#
_cell.length_a   1.000
_cell.length_b   1.000
_cell.length_c   1.000
_cell.angle_alpha   90.00
_cell.angle_beta   90.00
_cell.angle_gamma   90.00
#
_symmetry.space_group_name_H-M   'P 1'
#
loop_
_entity.id
_entity.type
_entity.pdbx_description
1 polymer ?
#
loop_
_entity_poly.entity_id
_entity_poly.type
_entity_poly.pdbx_seq_one_letter_code
_entity_poly.pdbx_strand_id
1 'polypeptide(L)'
;MKDQKAILFKCIRNDVPAFVIAGDDLFAVPALEAYYKVAKKGGAGEEFLKDMALVVQEMKDFQDQEPEKVRMPKLKAYEIED
;
A
#
# COMPACT_ATOMS: atom_id res chain seq x y z
N MET A 1 -1.29 12.27 -5.60
CA MET A 1 -1.21 11.57 -4.32
C MET A 1 -0.07 12.09 -3.46
N LYS A 2 -0.24 12.06 -2.16
CA LYS A 2 0.81 12.54 -1.25
C LYS A 2 2.05 11.66 -1.34
N ASP A 3 3.19 12.25 -1.05
CA ASP A 3 4.46 11.55 -1.10
C ASP A 3 4.57 10.54 0.04
N GLN A 4 4.44 9.27 -0.29
CA GLN A 4 4.50 8.19 0.69
C GLN A 4 5.91 7.95 1.21
N LYS A 5 6.92 8.33 0.45
CA LYS A 5 8.31 8.20 0.92
C LYS A 5 8.57 9.10 2.12
N ALA A 6 7.98 10.30 2.13
CA ALA A 6 8.13 11.21 3.26
C ALA A 6 7.57 10.60 4.53
N ILE A 7 6.42 9.92 4.43
CA ILE A 7 5.81 9.25 5.57
C ILE A 7 6.70 8.11 6.06
N LEU A 8 7.21 7.31 5.14
CA LEU A 8 8.08 6.19 5.48
C LEU A 8 9.35 6.67 6.18
N PHE A 9 10.00 7.69 5.63
CA PHE A 9 11.22 8.24 6.23
C PHE A 9 10.96 8.83 7.61
N LYS A 10 9.80 9.45 7.80
CA LYS A 10 9.43 9.97 9.11
C LYS A 10 9.29 8.83 10.13
N CYS A 11 8.69 7.72 9.72
CA CYS A 11 8.58 6.55 10.59
C CYS A 11 9.96 6.02 10.95
N ILE A 12 10.85 5.94 9.99
CA ILE A 12 12.22 5.46 10.24
C ILE A 12 12.92 6.36 11.25
N ARG A 13 12.83 7.69 11.06
CA ARG A 13 13.51 8.64 11.95
C ARG A 13 12.98 8.60 13.37
N ASN A 14 11.70 8.28 13.53
CA ASN A 14 11.04 8.33 14.84
C ASN A 14 10.79 6.96 15.45
N ASP A 15 11.41 5.94 14.90
CA ASP A 15 11.26 4.57 15.39
C ASP A 15 9.82 4.09 15.42
N VAL A 16 9.02 4.54 14.48
CA VAL A 16 7.63 4.10 14.35
C VAL A 16 7.58 2.93 13.38
N PRO A 17 7.01 1.80 13.78
CA PRO A 17 6.89 0.66 12.87
C PRO A 17 6.08 1.04 11.63
N ALA A 18 6.51 0.54 10.48
CA ALA A 18 5.80 0.77 9.23
C ALA A 18 5.81 -0.50 8.40
N PHE A 19 4.77 -0.68 7.62
CA PHE A 19 4.65 -1.83 6.73
C PHE A 19 4.37 -1.35 5.31
N VAL A 20 5.10 -1.88 4.36
CA VAL A 20 4.97 -1.49 2.96
C VAL A 20 4.28 -2.61 2.18
N ILE A 21 3.26 -2.25 1.42
CA ILE A 21 2.57 -3.18 0.52
C ILE A 21 2.87 -2.74 -0.90
N ALA A 22 3.50 -3.63 -1.66
CA ALA A 22 3.88 -3.33 -3.04
C ALA A 22 2.73 -3.63 -4.00
N GLY A 23 2.75 -2.96 -5.15
CA GLY A 23 1.72 -3.17 -6.16
C GLY A 23 1.69 -4.57 -6.77
N ASP A 24 2.82 -5.28 -6.70
CA ASP A 24 2.88 -6.66 -7.21
C ASP A 24 2.49 -7.71 -6.17
N ASP A 25 2.11 -7.27 -4.97
CA ASP A 25 1.66 -8.16 -3.91
C ASP A 25 0.25 -8.67 -4.25
N LEU A 26 0.10 -9.99 -4.27
CA LEU A 26 -1.19 -10.63 -4.55
C LEU A 26 -2.30 -10.11 -3.65
N PHE A 27 -1.98 -9.72 -2.44
CA PHE A 27 -2.97 -9.28 -1.45
C PHE A 27 -3.16 -7.77 -1.40
N ALA A 28 -2.43 -7.01 -2.24
CA ALA A 28 -2.44 -5.55 -2.16
C ALA A 28 -3.84 -4.95 -2.35
N VAL A 29 -4.54 -5.34 -3.40
CA VAL A 29 -5.84 -4.75 -3.69
C VAL A 29 -6.87 -5.05 -2.59
N PRO A 30 -7.10 -6.32 -2.23
CA PRO A 30 -8.08 -6.59 -1.17
C PRO A 30 -7.70 -5.99 0.18
N ALA A 31 -6.40 -5.96 0.50
CA ALA A 31 -5.95 -5.39 1.76
C ALA A 31 -6.20 -3.88 1.82
N LEU A 32 -5.90 -3.18 0.74
CA LEU A 32 -6.09 -1.73 0.69
C LEU A 32 -7.55 -1.35 0.59
N GLU A 33 -8.36 -2.16 -0.08
CA GLU A 33 -9.81 -1.95 -0.09
C GLU A 33 -10.40 -2.10 1.31
N ALA A 34 -9.92 -3.09 2.05
CA ALA A 34 -10.37 -3.29 3.42
C ALA A 34 -9.95 -2.12 4.31
N TYR A 35 -8.71 -1.65 4.13
CA TYR A 35 -8.22 -0.48 4.86
C TYR A 35 -9.09 0.74 4.57
N TYR A 36 -9.42 0.96 3.30
CA TYR A 36 -10.27 2.08 2.89
C TYR A 36 -11.62 2.03 3.62
N LYS A 37 -12.25 0.87 3.66
CA LYS A 37 -13.54 0.71 4.32
C LYS A 37 -13.45 0.98 5.81
N VAL A 38 -12.40 0.48 6.45
CA VAL A 38 -12.19 0.71 7.87
C VAL A 38 -11.97 2.19 8.16
N ALA A 39 -11.15 2.84 7.34
CA ALA A 39 -10.88 4.27 7.51
C ALA A 39 -12.14 5.11 7.33
N LYS A 40 -12.95 4.78 6.32
CA LYS A 40 -14.19 5.50 6.07
C LYS A 40 -15.15 5.35 7.23
N LYS A 41 -15.30 4.14 7.72
CA LYS A 41 -16.18 3.86 8.85
C LYS A 41 -15.69 4.53 10.12
N GLY A 42 -14.37 4.66 10.27
CA GLY A 42 -13.76 5.30 11.42
C GLY A 42 -13.73 6.81 11.37
N GLY A 43 -14.27 7.42 10.32
CA GLY A 43 -14.38 8.88 10.24
C GLY A 43 -13.19 9.59 9.63
N ALA A 44 -12.39 8.92 8.82
CA ALA A 44 -11.26 9.55 8.13
C ALA A 44 -11.77 10.71 7.25
N GLY A 45 -10.92 11.73 7.09
CA GLY A 45 -11.28 12.91 6.32
C GLY A 45 -11.45 12.63 4.83
N GLU A 46 -12.22 13.50 4.16
CA GLU A 46 -12.51 13.32 2.74
C GLU A 46 -11.25 13.32 1.87
N GLU A 47 -10.29 14.20 2.16
CA GLU A 47 -9.05 14.25 1.38
C GLU A 47 -8.28 12.95 1.50
N PHE A 48 -8.19 12.41 2.71
CA PHE A 48 -7.50 11.14 2.93
C PHE A 48 -8.19 10.02 2.16
N LEU A 49 -9.52 10.00 2.20
CA LEU A 49 -10.28 8.95 1.50
C LEU A 49 -10.12 9.05 -0.01
N LYS A 50 -10.05 10.26 -0.55
CA LYS A 50 -9.77 10.45 -1.97
C LYS A 50 -8.39 9.92 -2.33
N ASP A 51 -7.39 10.25 -1.53
CA ASP A 51 -6.04 9.77 -1.77
C ASP A 51 -5.98 8.24 -1.69
N MET A 52 -6.65 7.65 -0.71
CA MET A 52 -6.68 6.20 -0.59
C MET A 52 -7.39 5.53 -1.76
N ALA A 53 -8.46 6.13 -2.25
CA ALA A 53 -9.14 5.61 -3.43
C ALA A 53 -8.22 5.59 -4.64
N LEU A 54 -7.39 6.62 -4.78
CA LEU A 54 -6.40 6.66 -5.86
C LEU A 54 -5.33 5.59 -5.70
N VAL A 55 -4.89 5.33 -4.47
CA VAL A 55 -3.93 4.26 -4.21
C VAL A 55 -4.51 2.92 -4.61
N VAL A 56 -5.74 2.64 -4.22
CA VAL A 56 -6.40 1.40 -4.58
C VAL A 56 -6.49 1.26 -6.10
N GLN A 57 -6.86 2.35 -6.77
CA GLN A 57 -6.99 2.32 -8.22
C GLN A 57 -5.65 2.10 -8.91
N GLU A 58 -4.58 2.73 -8.41
CA GLU A 58 -3.24 2.51 -8.94
C GLU A 58 -2.81 1.05 -8.82
N MET A 59 -3.10 0.44 -7.68
CA MET A 59 -2.78 -0.98 -7.48
C MET A 59 -3.55 -1.88 -8.45
N LYS A 60 -4.84 -1.59 -8.63
CA LYS A 60 -5.66 -2.35 -9.57
C LYS A 60 -5.15 -2.21 -11.00
N ASP A 61 -4.85 -0.98 -11.40
CA ASP A 61 -4.37 -0.71 -12.75
C ASP A 61 -3.05 -1.42 -13.01
N PHE A 62 -2.14 -1.37 -12.04
CA PHE A 62 -0.86 -2.07 -12.19
C PHE A 62 -1.09 -3.58 -12.37
N GLN A 63 -1.92 -4.18 -11.55
CA GLN A 63 -2.15 -5.62 -11.60
C GLN A 63 -2.89 -6.03 -12.87
N ASP A 64 -3.76 -5.17 -13.39
CA ASP A 64 -4.44 -5.42 -14.66
C ASP A 64 -3.50 -5.35 -15.85
N GLN A 65 -2.56 -4.41 -15.81
CA GLN A 65 -1.62 -4.20 -16.92
C GLN A 65 -0.43 -5.15 -16.87
N GLU A 66 -0.05 -5.58 -15.69
CA GLU A 66 1.14 -6.44 -15.50
C GLU A 66 0.80 -7.68 -14.67
N PRO A 67 -0.20 -8.46 -15.10
CA PRO A 67 -0.63 -9.61 -14.28
C PRO A 67 0.46 -10.64 -14.02
N GLU A 68 1.44 -10.73 -14.90
CA GLU A 68 2.55 -11.68 -14.74
C GLU A 68 3.51 -11.28 -13.61
N LYS A 69 3.41 -10.05 -13.13
CA LYS A 69 4.25 -9.58 -12.02
C LYS A 69 3.60 -9.78 -10.66
N VAL A 70 2.31 -10.08 -10.64
CA VAL A 70 1.59 -10.29 -9.38
C VAL A 70 2.02 -11.62 -8.77
N ARG A 71 2.38 -11.60 -7.50
CA ARG A 71 2.92 -12.79 -6.86
C ARG A 71 2.70 -12.79 -5.36
N MET A 72 2.95 -13.94 -4.76
CA MET A 72 2.91 -14.10 -3.31
C MET A 72 4.00 -13.25 -2.68
N PRO A 73 3.68 -12.40 -1.68
CA PRO A 73 4.68 -11.53 -1.07
C PRO A 73 5.68 -12.28 -0.22
N LYS A 74 6.87 -11.71 -0.10
CA LYS A 74 7.93 -12.20 0.77
C LYS A 74 8.47 -11.02 1.57
N LEU A 75 8.65 -11.21 2.86
CA LEU A 75 9.12 -10.16 3.74
C LEU A 75 10.56 -10.33 4.21
N LYS A 76 11.14 -11.47 3.97
CA LYS A 76 12.49 -11.74 4.45
C LYS A 76 13.52 -11.01 3.62
N ALA A 77 14.22 -10.06 4.23
CA ALA A 77 15.18 -9.24 3.53
C ALA A 77 16.26 -10.07 2.84
N TYR A 78 16.72 -11.13 3.48
CA TYR A 78 17.76 -11.96 2.90
C TYR A 78 17.27 -12.75 1.67
N GLU A 79 15.97 -12.92 1.52
CA GLU A 79 15.41 -13.56 0.33
C GLU A 79 15.29 -12.56 -0.81
N ILE A 80 15.15 -11.29 -0.46
CA ILE A 80 14.99 -10.23 -1.45
C ILE A 80 16.31 -9.94 -2.15
N GLU A 81 17.42 -10.11 -1.44
CA GLU A 81 18.75 -9.81 -1.95
C GLU A 81 19.22 -10.77 -3.02
N ASP A 82 18.61 -11.90 -3.12
CA ASP A 82 18.94 -12.87 -4.16
C ASP A 82 18.53 -12.39 -5.54
#